data_700b8dc5776df6d267a0826f17df0d1d
#
_entry.id   700b8dc5776df6d267a0826f17df0d1d
#
_cell.length_a   1.000
_cell.length_b   1.000
_cell.length_c   1.000
_cell.angle_alpha   90.00
_cell.angle_beta   90.00
_cell.angle_gamma   90.00
#
_symmetry.space_group_name_H-M   'P 1'
#
loop_
_entity.id
_entity.type
_entity.pdbx_description
1 polymer ?
#
loop_
_entity_poly.entity_id
_entity_poly.type
_entity_poly.pdbx_seq_one_letter_code
_entity_poly.pdbx_strand_id
1 'polypeptide(L)'
;MTSGSTAVLAHGLGGSTDLPIPYTYALIGAAWTLTFTFAVVALAWRRPRFDPDKPGVPLPSWVTTAVDSAVTRWVVGLLALVLAGWVAYTGFARAAGANPLPGVFYVLLWVGLVAASVLLGPVWRLISPVRTLFRFIPVTARWHYPERLGYWPAAAGLFAFVWLELASPDPGSVVAIRNWLLAYLAVTLAGALCCGPRWLESADPFEVYSTVASKLSPVRRHDGRFVLGNPFDHLPSLTVRPGLVAVLAVLLGSTAFDSFSAMPQWRNFVDAHSGSPLGSSLIRTVGLLVFAATVAVTFWAATRTTGGVDRLLRRQLPGLMAHSLIPIVVGYVFAHYLSYLVERGQQTVILLFGLHDVQVSYFLSGHPTLLATLKVGFVLAGHVAGVIAAHDRALRLLPKQHQLTGQLATMLVMVGYTFTGLYLLFGG
;
A
#
# COMPACT_ATOMS: atom_id res chain seq x y z
N MET A 1 0.19 42.21 -10.18
CA MET A 1 -0.20 41.38 -9.05
C MET A 1 -0.85 40.11 -9.56
N THR A 2 -0.08 39.14 -9.91
CA THR A 2 -0.56 37.83 -10.42
C THR A 2 -0.55 36.86 -9.25
N SER A 3 -1.74 36.54 -8.75
CA SER A 3 -1.97 35.47 -7.78
C SER A 3 -1.53 34.16 -8.41
N GLY A 4 -0.34 33.69 -8.03
CA GLY A 4 0.11 32.34 -8.35
C GLY A 4 -0.81 31.35 -7.65
N SER A 5 -1.81 30.84 -8.37
CA SER A 5 -2.51 29.65 -7.98
C SER A 5 -1.47 28.53 -7.89
N THR A 6 -1.12 28.15 -6.66
CA THR A 6 -0.52 26.86 -6.40
C THR A 6 -1.55 25.81 -6.84
N ALA A 7 -1.52 25.46 -8.12
CA ALA A 7 -2.22 24.29 -8.61
C ALA A 7 -1.70 23.12 -7.78
N VAL A 8 -2.51 22.62 -6.86
CA VAL A 8 -2.38 21.27 -6.33
C VAL A 8 -2.39 20.39 -7.57
N LEU A 9 -1.20 19.98 -8.00
CA LEU A 9 -1.05 19.13 -9.17
C LEU A 9 -1.76 17.84 -8.82
N ALA A 10 -2.99 17.73 -9.33
CA ALA A 10 -3.75 16.49 -9.27
C ALA A 10 -2.81 15.36 -9.69
N HIS A 11 -2.68 14.37 -8.84
CA HIS A 11 -2.01 13.12 -9.14
C HIS A 11 -2.54 12.66 -10.48
N GLY A 12 -1.68 12.53 -11.50
CA GLY A 12 -2.03 12.38 -12.91
C GLY A 12 -3.17 11.39 -13.17
N LEU A 13 -4.40 11.83 -12.91
CA LEU A 13 -5.58 11.10 -13.35
C LEU A 13 -5.56 11.14 -14.87
N GLY A 14 -5.52 9.96 -15.51
CA GLY A 14 -5.67 9.87 -16.97
C GLY A 14 -7.08 10.29 -17.33
N GLY A 15 -7.22 11.10 -18.39
CA GLY A 15 -8.53 11.32 -18.99
C GLY A 15 -9.04 10.06 -19.68
N SER A 16 -10.35 9.90 -19.81
CA SER A 16 -10.94 8.81 -20.59
C SER A 16 -10.51 8.84 -22.06
N THR A 17 -10.08 9.99 -22.54
CA THR A 17 -9.54 10.22 -23.91
C THR A 17 -8.11 9.72 -24.09
N ASP A 18 -7.37 9.44 -23.03
CA ASP A 18 -5.99 8.95 -23.09
C ASP A 18 -5.90 7.44 -23.36
N LEU A 19 -7.02 6.74 -23.22
CA LEU A 19 -7.09 5.31 -23.46
C LEU A 19 -6.99 4.98 -24.96
N PRO A 20 -6.28 3.90 -25.34
CA PRO A 20 -6.17 3.45 -26.72
C PRO A 20 -7.48 2.86 -27.27
N ILE A 21 -8.45 2.59 -26.40
CA ILE A 21 -9.79 2.08 -26.71
C ILE A 21 -10.84 2.93 -25.97
N PRO A 22 -12.08 3.01 -26.48
CA PRO A 22 -13.13 3.74 -25.77
C PRO A 22 -13.30 3.24 -24.33
N TYR A 23 -13.45 4.18 -23.41
CA TYR A 23 -13.50 3.93 -21.97
C TYR A 23 -14.51 2.84 -21.56
N THR A 24 -15.71 2.85 -22.18
CA THR A 24 -16.74 1.85 -21.91
C THR A 24 -16.26 0.43 -22.25
N TYR A 25 -15.50 0.27 -23.35
CA TYR A 25 -14.94 -1.04 -23.73
C TYR A 25 -13.83 -1.46 -22.77
N ALA A 26 -13.03 -0.53 -22.26
CA ALA A 26 -12.01 -0.81 -21.24
C ALA A 26 -12.65 -1.35 -19.95
N LEU A 27 -13.74 -0.73 -19.47
CA LEU A 27 -14.47 -1.17 -18.29
C LEU A 27 -15.10 -2.56 -18.48
N ILE A 28 -15.81 -2.74 -19.58
CA ILE A 28 -16.47 -4.03 -19.91
C ILE A 28 -15.41 -5.13 -20.09
N GLY A 29 -14.36 -4.84 -20.84
CA GLY A 29 -13.26 -5.79 -21.08
C GLY A 29 -12.55 -6.20 -19.77
N ALA A 30 -12.36 -5.29 -18.85
CA ALA A 30 -11.77 -5.58 -17.54
C ALA A 30 -12.68 -6.50 -16.70
N ALA A 31 -13.97 -6.21 -16.63
CA ALA A 31 -14.95 -7.05 -15.91
C ALA A 31 -15.00 -8.47 -16.53
N TRP A 32 -15.03 -8.57 -17.86
CA TRP A 32 -14.99 -9.85 -18.56
C TRP A 32 -13.67 -10.60 -18.33
N THR A 33 -12.53 -9.91 -18.34
CA THR A 33 -11.22 -10.52 -18.07
C THR A 33 -11.20 -11.20 -16.70
N LEU A 34 -11.72 -10.55 -15.67
CA LEU A 34 -11.79 -11.15 -14.34
C LEU A 34 -12.78 -12.32 -14.28
N THR A 35 -13.95 -12.14 -14.83
CA THR A 35 -14.97 -13.20 -14.87
C THR A 35 -14.45 -14.43 -15.60
N PHE A 36 -13.81 -14.24 -16.77
CA PHE A 36 -13.21 -15.30 -17.55
C PHE A 36 -12.03 -15.95 -16.81
N THR A 37 -11.15 -15.14 -16.20
CA THR A 37 -10.03 -15.66 -15.38
C THR A 37 -10.56 -16.54 -14.26
N PHE A 38 -11.60 -16.10 -13.54
CA PHE A 38 -12.20 -16.91 -12.49
C PHE A 38 -12.79 -18.21 -13.06
N ALA A 39 -13.54 -18.16 -14.15
CA ALA A 39 -14.10 -19.34 -14.78
C ALA A 39 -13.01 -20.35 -15.18
N VAL A 40 -11.94 -19.89 -15.82
CA VAL A 40 -10.79 -20.73 -16.20
C VAL A 40 -10.13 -21.33 -14.96
N VAL A 41 -9.83 -20.50 -13.95
CA VAL A 41 -9.18 -20.96 -12.73
C VAL A 41 -10.07 -21.94 -11.97
N ALA A 42 -11.38 -21.67 -11.86
CA ALA A 42 -12.34 -22.51 -11.18
C ALA A 42 -12.52 -23.89 -11.86
N LEU A 43 -12.45 -23.96 -13.19
CA LEU A 43 -12.62 -25.19 -13.94
C LEU A 43 -11.32 -26.00 -14.09
N ALA A 44 -10.19 -25.30 -14.35
CA ALA A 44 -8.92 -25.94 -14.66
C ALA A 44 -8.03 -26.19 -13.43
N TRP A 45 -8.27 -25.45 -12.35
CA TRP A 45 -7.42 -25.47 -11.16
C TRP A 45 -8.16 -26.11 -9.97
N ARG A 46 -8.01 -27.40 -9.83
CA ARG A 46 -8.76 -28.20 -8.85
C ARG A 46 -7.96 -28.60 -7.60
N ARG A 47 -6.68 -28.26 -7.54
CA ARG A 47 -5.80 -28.57 -6.41
C ARG A 47 -4.97 -27.33 -6.07
N PRO A 48 -4.73 -27.05 -4.78
CA PRO A 48 -3.85 -25.96 -4.38
C PRO A 48 -2.46 -26.12 -5.00
N ARG A 49 -1.90 -25.05 -5.54
CA ARG A 49 -0.59 -25.05 -6.21
C ARG A 49 0.46 -24.22 -5.46
N PHE A 50 0.03 -23.22 -4.68
CA PHE A 50 0.95 -22.31 -3.99
C PHE A 50 1.20 -22.79 -2.57
N ASP A 51 2.47 -22.92 -2.23
CA ASP A 51 2.90 -23.42 -0.94
C ASP A 51 3.98 -22.51 -0.33
N PRO A 52 3.74 -21.90 0.84
CA PRO A 52 4.74 -21.08 1.51
C PRO A 52 6.01 -21.84 1.90
N ASP A 53 5.89 -23.16 2.10
CA ASP A 53 7.01 -24.04 2.46
C ASP A 53 7.79 -24.55 1.25
N LYS A 54 7.36 -24.21 0.03
CA LYS A 54 8.02 -24.62 -1.19
C LYS A 54 9.40 -23.93 -1.28
N PRO A 55 10.48 -24.70 -1.47
CA PRO A 55 11.81 -24.11 -1.61
C PRO A 55 11.88 -23.25 -2.88
N GLY A 56 12.53 -22.10 -2.78
CA GLY A 56 12.90 -21.30 -3.93
C GLY A 56 14.31 -21.67 -4.42
N VAL A 57 14.78 -20.96 -5.46
CA VAL A 57 16.17 -21.03 -5.91
C VAL A 57 17.04 -20.27 -4.89
N PRO A 58 17.96 -20.94 -4.19
CA PRO A 58 18.79 -20.29 -3.19
C PRO A 58 19.70 -19.24 -3.85
N LEU A 59 19.75 -18.06 -3.26
CA LEU A 59 20.75 -17.05 -3.61
C LEU A 59 22.12 -17.47 -3.08
N PRO A 60 23.23 -16.97 -3.68
CA PRO A 60 24.56 -17.22 -3.18
C PRO A 60 24.66 -16.96 -1.68
N SER A 61 25.33 -17.83 -0.94
CA SER A 61 25.40 -17.79 0.54
C SER A 61 25.90 -16.45 1.08
N TRP A 62 26.82 -15.78 0.34
CA TRP A 62 27.32 -14.48 0.72
C TRP A 62 26.21 -13.41 0.82
N VAL A 63 25.13 -13.51 0.03
CA VAL A 63 23.97 -12.56 0.12
C VAL A 63 23.34 -12.67 1.51
N THR A 64 23.06 -13.90 1.94
CA THR A 64 22.48 -14.12 3.28
C THR A 64 23.41 -13.64 4.37
N THR A 65 24.69 -14.01 4.29
CA THR A 65 25.71 -13.60 5.25
C THR A 65 25.88 -12.09 5.29
N ALA A 66 25.89 -11.42 4.14
CA ALA A 66 26.01 -9.96 4.05
C ALA A 66 24.79 -9.26 4.69
N VAL A 67 23.57 -9.66 4.32
CA VAL A 67 22.34 -9.04 4.88
C VAL A 67 22.18 -9.30 6.36
N ASP A 68 22.59 -10.48 6.84
CA ASP A 68 22.50 -10.84 8.27
C ASP A 68 23.67 -10.31 9.11
N SER A 69 24.69 -9.82 8.46
CA SER A 69 25.85 -9.23 9.13
C SER A 69 25.42 -8.06 10.04
N ALA A 70 25.96 -8.04 11.25
CA ALA A 70 25.79 -6.89 12.15
C ALA A 70 26.35 -5.60 11.51
N VAL A 71 27.47 -5.71 10.78
CA VAL A 71 28.09 -4.58 10.09
C VAL A 71 27.12 -3.99 9.06
N THR A 72 26.55 -4.81 8.17
CA THR A 72 25.60 -4.34 7.16
C THR A 72 24.39 -3.68 7.82
N ARG A 73 23.82 -4.31 8.85
CA ARG A 73 22.67 -3.75 9.57
C ARG A 73 22.97 -2.40 10.22
N TRP A 74 24.19 -2.21 10.75
CA TRP A 74 24.61 -0.93 11.30
C TRP A 74 24.92 0.09 10.21
N VAL A 75 25.66 -0.28 9.18
CA VAL A 75 26.03 0.63 8.08
C VAL A 75 24.75 1.13 7.37
N VAL A 76 23.89 0.23 6.94
CA VAL A 76 22.65 0.62 6.24
C VAL A 76 21.71 1.41 7.15
N GLY A 77 21.58 0.99 8.42
CA GLY A 77 20.77 1.73 9.41
C GLY A 77 21.31 3.14 9.68
N LEU A 78 22.61 3.31 9.82
CA LEU A 78 23.25 4.61 9.99
C LEU A 78 23.11 5.49 8.75
N LEU A 79 23.31 4.95 7.54
CA LEU A 79 23.08 5.69 6.31
C LEU A 79 21.62 6.15 6.19
N ALA A 80 20.67 5.29 6.53
CA ALA A 80 19.25 5.65 6.56
C ALA A 80 18.96 6.73 7.63
N LEU A 81 19.59 6.65 8.78
CA LEU A 81 19.45 7.65 9.84
C LEU A 81 20.07 9.00 9.43
N VAL A 82 21.25 9.01 8.79
CA VAL A 82 21.86 10.21 8.23
C VAL A 82 20.99 10.83 7.15
N LEU A 83 20.41 10.00 6.25
CA LEU A 83 19.46 10.47 5.24
C LEU A 83 18.21 11.07 5.88
N ALA A 84 17.65 10.41 6.90
CA ALA A 84 16.50 10.95 7.64
C ALA A 84 16.84 12.29 8.34
N GLY A 85 18.04 12.41 8.92
CA GLY A 85 18.54 13.65 9.47
C GLY A 85 18.71 14.77 8.43
N TRP A 86 19.19 14.41 7.23
CA TRP A 86 19.29 15.35 6.10
C TRP A 86 17.91 15.80 5.62
N VAL A 87 16.95 14.88 5.49
CA VAL A 87 15.55 15.19 5.16
C VAL A 87 14.95 16.13 6.23
N ALA A 88 15.17 15.84 7.51
CA ALA A 88 14.72 16.69 8.60
C ALA A 88 15.36 18.09 8.50
N TYR A 89 16.69 18.17 8.33
CA TYR A 89 17.40 19.43 8.17
C TYR A 89 16.83 20.27 7.00
N THR A 90 16.71 19.67 5.80
CA THR A 90 16.17 20.38 4.64
C THR A 90 14.70 20.76 4.83
N GLY A 91 13.92 19.94 5.55
CA GLY A 91 12.55 20.21 5.93
C GLY A 91 12.42 21.44 6.84
N PHE A 92 13.40 21.73 7.68
CA PHE A 92 13.43 22.92 8.56
C PHE A 92 14.08 24.14 7.90
N ALA A 93 15.16 23.93 7.12
CA ALA A 93 15.99 25.01 6.62
C ALA A 93 15.44 25.65 5.32
N ARG A 94 14.64 24.94 4.52
CA ARG A 94 14.18 25.45 3.22
C ARG A 94 12.79 26.02 3.26
N ALA A 95 12.56 27.04 2.43
CA ALA A 95 11.24 27.65 2.22
C ALA A 95 10.23 26.64 1.63
N ALA A 96 8.95 26.84 1.87
CA ALA A 96 7.89 25.89 1.49
C ALA A 96 7.90 25.51 -0.01
N GLY A 97 8.12 26.46 -0.91
CA GLY A 97 8.10 26.20 -2.37
C GLY A 97 9.27 25.37 -2.92
N ALA A 98 10.41 25.34 -2.21
CA ALA A 98 11.61 24.57 -2.57
C ALA A 98 11.91 23.44 -1.56
N ASN A 99 10.95 23.05 -0.74
CA ASN A 99 11.12 22.08 0.31
C ASN A 99 10.91 20.66 -0.22
N PRO A 100 11.88 19.74 -0.08
CA PRO A 100 11.75 18.37 -0.56
C PRO A 100 10.86 17.49 0.35
N LEU A 101 10.53 17.95 1.56
CA LEU A 101 9.85 17.14 2.57
C LEU A 101 8.51 16.54 2.10
N PRO A 102 7.60 17.29 1.43
CA PRO A 102 6.36 16.72 0.91
C PRO A 102 6.62 15.58 -0.11
N GLY A 103 7.61 15.75 -1.00
CA GLY A 103 7.99 14.73 -1.95
C GLY A 103 8.60 13.49 -1.29
N VAL A 104 9.48 13.66 -0.28
CA VAL A 104 10.01 12.53 0.49
C VAL A 104 8.89 11.79 1.20
N PHE A 105 7.95 12.51 1.79
CA PHE A 105 6.86 11.94 2.59
C PHE A 105 5.82 11.21 1.71
N TYR A 106 5.26 11.89 0.72
CA TYR A 106 4.16 11.34 -0.09
C TYR A 106 4.63 10.51 -1.30
N VAL A 107 5.85 10.73 -1.82
CA VAL A 107 6.33 9.97 -2.97
C VAL A 107 7.27 8.85 -2.53
N LEU A 108 8.38 9.18 -1.88
CA LEU A 108 9.42 8.19 -1.60
C LEU A 108 9.00 7.24 -0.46
N LEU A 109 8.43 7.77 0.63
CA LEU A 109 8.03 6.96 1.77
C LEU A 109 6.72 6.19 1.49
N TRP A 110 5.77 6.77 0.74
CA TRP A 110 4.50 6.10 0.45
C TRP A 110 4.63 5.13 -0.74
N VAL A 111 4.99 5.62 -1.92
CA VAL A 111 5.00 4.83 -3.15
C VAL A 111 6.35 4.12 -3.34
N GLY A 112 7.45 4.81 -3.08
CA GLY A 112 8.81 4.26 -3.20
C GLY A 112 9.06 3.08 -2.28
N LEU A 113 8.51 3.11 -1.05
CA LEU A 113 8.61 2.00 -0.11
C LEU A 113 7.92 0.74 -0.63
N VAL A 114 6.74 0.87 -1.27
CA VAL A 114 6.05 -0.27 -1.90
C VAL A 114 6.88 -0.85 -3.01
N ALA A 115 7.38 0.00 -3.93
CA ALA A 115 8.22 -0.43 -5.04
C ALA A 115 9.47 -1.19 -4.55
N ALA A 116 10.18 -0.63 -3.56
CA ALA A 116 11.34 -1.27 -2.97
C ALA A 116 10.97 -2.60 -2.27
N SER A 117 9.82 -2.64 -1.57
CA SER A 117 9.38 -3.84 -0.84
C SER A 117 8.95 -4.97 -1.77
N VAL A 118 8.29 -4.66 -2.88
CA VAL A 118 7.92 -5.65 -3.90
C VAL A 118 9.16 -6.22 -4.59
N LEU A 119 10.20 -5.42 -4.79
CA LEU A 119 11.43 -5.88 -5.46
C LEU A 119 12.37 -6.65 -4.50
N LEU A 120 12.59 -6.12 -3.31
CA LEU A 120 13.69 -6.54 -2.43
C LEU A 120 13.24 -7.23 -1.13
N GLY A 121 11.94 -7.28 -0.86
CA GLY A 121 11.43 -7.81 0.40
C GLY A 121 11.16 -6.70 1.44
N PRO A 122 11.02 -7.02 2.73
CA PRO A 122 10.60 -6.06 3.75
C PRO A 122 11.71 -5.08 4.12
N VAL A 123 12.02 -4.15 3.19
CA VAL A 123 13.17 -3.23 3.27
C VAL A 123 13.11 -2.29 4.47
N TRP A 124 11.90 -1.91 4.93
CA TRP A 124 11.75 -1.00 6.06
C TRP A 124 12.42 -1.51 7.34
N ARG A 125 12.46 -2.81 7.53
CA ARG A 125 13.18 -3.43 8.67
C ARG A 125 14.66 -3.08 8.72
N LEU A 126 15.25 -2.82 7.57
CA LEU A 126 16.68 -2.50 7.44
C LEU A 126 16.92 -1.00 7.48
N ILE A 127 16.07 -0.20 6.81
CA ILE A 127 16.25 1.24 6.62
C ILE A 127 15.45 2.11 7.61
N SER A 128 14.67 1.53 8.54
CA SER A 128 13.88 2.30 9.50
C SER A 128 14.76 3.13 10.44
N PRO A 129 14.63 4.47 10.43
CA PRO A 129 15.37 5.33 11.36
C PRO A 129 15.01 5.04 12.82
N VAL A 130 13.73 4.78 13.10
CA VAL A 130 13.25 4.47 14.45
C VAL A 130 13.85 3.19 14.98
N ARG A 131 13.91 2.13 14.15
CA ARG A 131 14.53 0.86 14.51
C ARG A 131 16.03 1.03 14.76
N THR A 132 16.68 1.88 13.98
CA THR A 132 18.11 2.20 14.18
C THR A 132 18.34 2.96 15.47
N LEU A 133 17.53 4.00 15.76
CA LEU A 133 17.58 4.72 17.04
C LEU A 133 17.33 3.79 18.22
N PHE A 134 16.33 2.91 18.13
CA PHE A 134 16.02 1.95 19.19
C PHE A 134 17.21 1.01 19.49
N ARG A 135 18.04 0.65 18.50
CA ARG A 135 19.23 -0.19 18.71
C ARG A 135 20.32 0.46 19.58
N PHE A 136 20.37 1.80 19.63
CA PHE A 136 21.31 2.51 20.51
C PHE A 136 20.89 2.50 21.97
N ILE A 137 19.64 2.15 22.26
CA ILE A 137 19.09 2.24 23.61
C ILE A 137 19.06 0.83 24.21
N PRO A 138 19.93 0.50 25.18
CA PRO A 138 19.98 -0.81 25.82
C PRO A 138 18.81 -0.96 26.81
N VAL A 139 17.60 -1.15 26.33
CA VAL A 139 16.40 -1.29 27.16
C VAL A 139 15.83 -2.69 27.00
N THR A 140 15.54 -3.32 28.13
CA THR A 140 14.69 -4.51 28.18
C THR A 140 13.22 -4.06 28.20
N ALA A 141 12.42 -4.65 27.32
CA ALA A 141 10.99 -4.35 27.23
C ALA A 141 10.33 -4.57 28.61
N ARG A 142 9.59 -3.56 29.07
CA ARG A 142 8.86 -3.63 30.35
C ARG A 142 7.57 -4.44 30.23
N TRP A 143 6.92 -4.41 29.09
CA TRP A 143 5.64 -5.05 28.84
C TRP A 143 5.68 -5.91 27.58
N HIS A 144 4.90 -6.97 27.58
CA HIS A 144 4.65 -7.75 26.37
C HIS A 144 3.65 -7.03 25.49
N TYR A 145 3.92 -7.01 24.18
CA TYR A 145 2.97 -6.43 23.23
C TYR A 145 1.67 -7.24 23.26
N PRO A 146 0.50 -6.60 23.51
CA PRO A 146 -0.76 -7.32 23.60
C PRO A 146 -1.17 -7.90 22.24
N GLU A 147 -1.29 -9.21 22.12
CA GLU A 147 -1.67 -9.85 20.85
C GLU A 147 -3.02 -9.41 20.31
N ARG A 148 -3.93 -8.97 21.20
CA ARG A 148 -5.25 -8.40 20.82
C ARG A 148 -5.14 -7.13 19.99
N LEU A 149 -4.08 -6.35 20.17
CA LEU A 149 -3.83 -5.15 19.37
C LEU A 149 -3.43 -5.51 17.94
N GLY A 150 -2.70 -6.62 17.73
CA GLY A 150 -2.30 -7.08 16.39
C GLY A 150 -1.74 -5.93 15.53
N TYR A 151 -2.37 -5.66 14.40
CA TYR A 151 -2.01 -4.58 13.47
C TYR A 151 -2.90 -3.33 13.59
N TRP A 152 -3.78 -3.23 14.59
CA TRP A 152 -4.66 -2.06 14.76
C TRP A 152 -3.89 -0.74 14.91
N PRO A 153 -2.78 -0.64 15.69
CA PRO A 153 -2.02 0.59 15.75
C PRO A 153 -1.38 0.97 14.40
N ALA A 154 -0.92 -0.02 13.64
CA ALA A 154 -0.39 0.23 12.29
C ALA A 154 -1.50 0.71 11.34
N ALA A 155 -2.70 0.13 11.40
CA ALA A 155 -3.84 0.59 10.61
C ALA A 155 -4.22 2.04 10.96
N ALA A 156 -4.22 2.38 12.25
CA ALA A 156 -4.46 3.76 12.70
C ALA A 156 -3.37 4.73 12.24
N GLY A 157 -2.09 4.31 12.29
CA GLY A 157 -0.96 5.11 11.79
C GLY A 157 -1.01 5.32 10.27
N LEU A 158 -1.36 4.28 9.50
CA LEU A 158 -1.59 4.40 8.05
C LEU A 158 -2.78 5.29 7.74
N PHE A 159 -3.87 5.15 8.48
CA PHE A 159 -5.02 6.05 8.34
C PHE A 159 -4.64 7.51 8.64
N ALA A 160 -3.89 7.77 9.70
CA ALA A 160 -3.42 9.11 10.03
C ALA A 160 -2.51 9.69 8.94
N PHE A 161 -1.69 8.84 8.30
CA PHE A 161 -0.85 9.24 7.17
C PHE A 161 -1.69 9.68 5.97
N VAL A 162 -2.60 8.82 5.50
CA VAL A 162 -3.45 9.13 4.33
C VAL A 162 -4.48 10.22 4.64
N TRP A 163 -4.89 10.36 5.90
CA TRP A 163 -5.74 11.46 6.34
C TRP A 163 -5.04 12.81 6.21
N LEU A 164 -3.74 12.88 6.54
CA LEU A 164 -2.97 14.11 6.38
C LEU A 164 -2.93 14.56 4.91
N GLU A 165 -2.80 13.61 3.97
CA GLU A 165 -2.77 13.88 2.54
C GLU A 165 -4.15 14.25 1.97
N LEU A 166 -5.17 13.45 2.28
CA LEU A 166 -6.44 13.45 1.55
C LEU A 166 -7.56 14.24 2.23
N ALA A 167 -7.48 14.43 3.54
CA ALA A 167 -8.57 15.00 4.32
C ALA A 167 -8.17 16.16 5.22
N SER A 168 -6.87 16.41 5.48
CA SER A 168 -6.45 17.52 6.33
C SER A 168 -6.78 18.88 5.70
N PRO A 169 -6.89 19.95 6.51
CA PRO A 169 -7.13 21.30 6.00
C PRO A 169 -6.02 21.82 5.09
N ASP A 170 -4.78 21.39 5.31
CA ASP A 170 -3.60 21.82 4.54
C ASP A 170 -2.64 20.63 4.30
N PRO A 171 -2.93 19.78 3.29
CA PRO A 171 -2.14 18.57 3.02
C PRO A 171 -0.72 18.87 2.53
N GLY A 172 -0.48 20.04 1.92
CA GLY A 172 0.83 20.49 1.44
C GLY A 172 1.70 21.13 2.51
N SER A 173 1.20 21.31 3.72
CA SER A 173 1.89 22.02 4.79
C SER A 173 3.13 21.27 5.27
N VAL A 174 4.30 21.88 5.06
CA VAL A 174 5.58 21.39 5.58
C VAL A 174 5.53 21.30 7.12
N VAL A 175 4.81 22.22 7.78
CA VAL A 175 4.63 22.21 9.24
C VAL A 175 3.80 21.01 9.68
N ALA A 176 2.69 20.73 9.01
CA ALA A 176 1.83 19.59 9.33
C ALA A 176 2.58 18.26 9.13
N ILE A 177 3.35 18.12 8.05
CA ILE A 177 4.18 16.92 7.79
C ILE A 177 5.25 16.77 8.87
N ARG A 178 5.94 17.85 9.24
CA ARG A 178 6.93 17.81 10.35
C ARG A 178 6.31 17.36 11.67
N ASN A 179 5.17 17.92 12.02
CA ASN A 179 4.46 17.56 13.26
C ASN A 179 4.02 16.09 13.23
N TRP A 180 3.54 15.62 12.09
CA TRP A 180 3.17 14.21 11.90
C TRP A 180 4.39 13.28 12.06
N LEU A 181 5.53 13.60 11.44
CA LEU A 181 6.76 12.83 11.56
C LEU A 181 7.32 12.81 12.98
N LEU A 182 7.23 13.94 13.70
CA LEU A 182 7.63 14.01 15.11
C LEU A 182 6.71 13.16 16.00
N ALA A 183 5.40 13.22 15.77
CA ALA A 183 4.42 12.38 16.48
C ALA A 183 4.66 10.90 16.16
N TYR A 184 4.87 10.54 14.89
CA TYR A 184 5.23 9.19 14.48
C TYR A 184 6.49 8.69 15.19
N LEU A 185 7.57 9.47 15.17
CA LEU A 185 8.83 9.13 15.85
C LEU A 185 8.60 8.93 17.36
N ALA A 186 7.90 9.85 18.01
CA ALA A 186 7.65 9.79 19.44
C ALA A 186 6.82 8.55 19.81
N VAL A 187 5.70 8.32 19.14
CA VAL A 187 4.80 7.19 19.42
C VAL A 187 5.49 5.86 19.14
N THR A 188 6.19 5.77 18.00
CA THR A 188 6.82 4.49 17.58
C THR A 188 8.02 4.17 18.48
N LEU A 189 8.83 5.16 18.85
CA LEU A 189 9.96 4.97 19.75
C LEU A 189 9.49 4.66 21.18
N ALA A 190 8.52 5.43 21.72
CA ALA A 190 7.96 5.17 23.05
C ALA A 190 7.36 3.75 23.14
N GLY A 191 6.59 3.34 22.13
CA GLY A 191 6.06 1.99 22.09
C GLY A 191 7.13 0.92 22.00
N ALA A 192 8.21 1.17 21.25
CA ALA A 192 9.37 0.26 21.18
C ALA A 192 10.11 0.17 22.52
N LEU A 193 10.25 1.27 23.24
CA LEU A 193 10.84 1.30 24.58
C LEU A 193 9.98 0.54 25.61
N CYS A 194 8.67 0.59 25.45
CA CYS A 194 7.73 -0.12 26.34
C CYS A 194 7.61 -1.60 26.01
N CYS A 195 7.40 -1.95 24.73
CA CYS A 195 7.02 -3.30 24.28
C CYS A 195 8.13 -4.01 23.47
N GLY A 196 9.28 -3.38 23.30
CA GLY A 196 10.41 -3.96 22.56
C GLY A 196 10.18 -4.06 21.03
N PRO A 197 11.00 -4.90 20.34
CA PRO A 197 10.96 -5.03 18.88
C PRO A 197 9.59 -5.47 18.32
N ARG A 198 8.79 -6.14 19.14
CA ARG A 198 7.45 -6.61 18.76
C ARG A 198 6.50 -5.46 18.42
N TRP A 199 6.68 -4.30 19.10
CA TRP A 199 5.96 -3.07 18.76
C TRP A 199 6.27 -2.62 17.35
N LEU A 200 7.54 -2.55 16.95
CA LEU A 200 7.95 -2.14 15.61
C LEU A 200 7.39 -3.07 14.54
N GLU A 201 7.41 -4.39 14.79
CA GLU A 201 6.89 -5.38 13.84
C GLU A 201 5.35 -5.34 13.64
N SER A 202 4.62 -4.78 14.59
CA SER A 202 3.14 -4.89 14.60
C SER A 202 2.42 -3.55 14.61
N ALA A 203 3.05 -2.50 15.15
CA ALA A 203 2.45 -1.18 15.35
C ALA A 203 3.07 -0.08 14.49
N ASP A 204 4.30 -0.26 13.99
CA ASP A 204 4.88 0.69 13.03
C ASP A 204 4.14 0.58 11.68
N PRO A 205 3.43 1.65 11.25
CA PRO A 205 2.65 1.65 10.03
C PRO A 205 3.49 1.31 8.79
N PHE A 206 4.70 1.83 8.69
CA PHE A 206 5.55 1.61 7.52
C PHE A 206 6.22 0.23 7.54
N GLU A 207 6.53 -0.34 8.71
CA GLU A 207 7.03 -1.70 8.79
C GLU A 207 5.95 -2.72 8.40
N VAL A 208 4.71 -2.51 8.85
CA VAL A 208 3.58 -3.36 8.46
C VAL A 208 3.29 -3.20 6.96
N TYR A 209 3.29 -1.96 6.44
CA TYR A 209 3.09 -1.68 5.02
C TYR A 209 4.15 -2.35 4.14
N SER A 210 5.43 -2.16 4.47
CA SER A 210 6.55 -2.81 3.78
C SER A 210 6.45 -4.34 3.86
N THR A 211 6.09 -4.89 5.02
CA THR A 211 5.93 -6.34 5.21
C THR A 211 4.78 -6.90 4.36
N VAL A 212 3.65 -6.21 4.30
CA VAL A 212 2.50 -6.60 3.47
C VAL A 212 2.88 -6.57 1.99
N ALA A 213 3.43 -5.45 1.50
CA ALA A 213 3.85 -5.32 0.10
C ALA A 213 4.92 -6.36 -0.30
N SER A 214 5.85 -6.67 0.62
CA SER A 214 6.92 -7.64 0.38
C SER A 214 6.44 -9.07 0.15
N LYS A 215 5.17 -9.38 0.44
CA LYS A 215 4.62 -10.70 0.12
C LYS A 215 4.49 -10.95 -1.39
N LEU A 216 4.59 -9.90 -2.19
CA LEU A 216 4.72 -9.99 -3.65
C LEU A 216 6.18 -10.01 -4.13
N SER A 217 7.15 -9.94 -3.22
CA SER A 217 8.56 -10.02 -3.60
C SER A 217 8.94 -11.44 -4.04
N PRO A 218 9.68 -11.57 -5.14
CA PRO A 218 10.33 -12.84 -5.47
C PRO A 218 11.44 -13.20 -4.48
N VAL A 219 12.01 -12.19 -3.80
CA VAL A 219 13.05 -12.39 -2.79
C VAL A 219 12.41 -12.66 -1.44
N ARG A 220 12.66 -13.85 -0.88
CA ARG A 220 12.13 -14.23 0.42
C ARG A 220 13.15 -15.04 1.25
N ARG A 221 12.84 -15.25 2.53
CA ARG A 221 13.58 -16.20 3.37
C ARG A 221 12.89 -17.54 3.39
N HIS A 222 13.69 -18.59 3.23
CA HIS A 222 13.29 -19.96 3.40
C HIS A 222 14.43 -20.70 4.13
N ASP A 223 14.14 -21.36 5.22
CA ASP A 223 15.12 -22.04 6.09
C ASP A 223 16.35 -21.19 6.43
N GLY A 224 16.12 -19.94 6.78
CA GLY A 224 17.17 -19.01 7.18
C GLY A 224 18.00 -18.41 6.04
N ARG A 225 17.78 -18.84 4.77
CA ARG A 225 18.50 -18.34 3.58
C ARG A 225 17.63 -17.46 2.71
N PHE A 226 18.24 -16.54 1.99
CA PHE A 226 17.57 -15.83 0.93
C PHE A 226 17.42 -16.71 -0.31
N VAL A 227 16.20 -16.74 -0.84
CA VAL A 227 15.85 -17.50 -2.03
C VAL A 227 15.05 -16.61 -2.99
N LEU A 228 15.16 -16.90 -4.30
CA LEU A 228 14.25 -16.41 -5.31
C LEU A 228 13.13 -17.43 -5.48
N GLY A 229 11.89 -16.99 -5.36
CA GLY A 229 10.73 -17.87 -5.46
C GLY A 229 9.55 -17.18 -6.13
N ASN A 230 8.53 -17.98 -6.41
CA ASN A 230 7.27 -17.46 -6.91
C ASN A 230 6.58 -16.61 -5.82
N PRO A 231 6.24 -15.33 -6.09
CA PRO A 231 5.51 -14.49 -5.14
C PRO A 231 4.20 -15.11 -4.65
N PHE A 232 3.51 -15.88 -5.47
CA PHE A 232 2.27 -16.57 -5.08
C PHE A 232 2.49 -17.64 -3.99
N ASP A 233 3.65 -18.28 -3.95
CA ASP A 233 4.02 -19.17 -2.86
C ASP A 233 4.28 -18.38 -1.56
N HIS A 234 4.71 -17.10 -1.67
CA HIS A 234 5.00 -16.25 -0.53
C HIS A 234 3.74 -15.57 0.07
N LEU A 235 2.74 -15.24 -0.75
CA LEU A 235 1.51 -14.56 -0.30
C LEU A 235 0.82 -15.24 0.90
N PRO A 236 0.61 -16.57 0.92
CA PRO A 236 -0.05 -17.24 2.04
C PRO A 236 0.75 -17.25 3.35
N SER A 237 2.04 -16.89 3.32
CA SER A 237 2.89 -16.78 4.52
C SER A 237 2.63 -15.50 5.33
N LEU A 238 1.67 -14.66 4.93
CA LEU A 238 1.27 -13.48 5.67
C LEU A 238 0.73 -13.87 7.05
N THR A 239 1.32 -13.31 8.10
CA THR A 239 0.87 -13.57 9.47
C THR A 239 -0.50 -12.93 9.72
N VAL A 240 -1.49 -13.76 10.02
CA VAL A 240 -2.84 -13.30 10.34
C VAL A 240 -2.88 -12.80 11.78
N ARG A 241 -3.12 -11.49 11.95
CA ARG A 241 -3.29 -10.83 13.25
C ARG A 241 -4.53 -9.95 13.24
N PRO A 242 -5.14 -9.63 14.41
CA PRO A 242 -6.19 -8.63 14.50
C PRO A 242 -5.77 -7.33 13.80
N GLY A 243 -6.69 -6.67 13.10
CA GLY A 243 -6.38 -5.43 12.35
C GLY A 243 -5.82 -5.63 10.94
N LEU A 244 -5.46 -6.87 10.49
CA LEU A 244 -4.90 -7.09 9.15
C LEU A 244 -5.83 -6.61 8.02
N VAL A 245 -7.11 -6.96 8.11
CA VAL A 245 -8.11 -6.51 7.11
C VAL A 245 -8.27 -4.99 7.14
N ALA A 246 -8.17 -4.36 8.32
CA ALA A 246 -8.22 -2.91 8.44
C ALA A 246 -7.00 -2.23 7.77
N VAL A 247 -5.78 -2.78 7.91
CA VAL A 247 -4.60 -2.30 7.18
C VAL A 247 -4.85 -2.30 5.68
N LEU A 248 -5.28 -3.43 5.13
CA LEU A 248 -5.52 -3.55 3.68
C LEU A 248 -6.69 -2.68 3.21
N ALA A 249 -7.72 -2.53 4.04
CA ALA A 249 -8.86 -1.67 3.75
C ALA A 249 -8.48 -0.18 3.75
N VAL A 250 -7.61 0.26 4.65
CA VAL A 250 -7.06 1.62 4.64
C VAL A 250 -6.24 1.84 3.38
N LEU A 251 -5.34 0.90 3.02
CA LEU A 251 -4.50 1.03 1.84
C LEU A 251 -5.31 1.10 0.54
N LEU A 252 -6.26 0.19 0.35
CA LEU A 252 -7.07 0.16 -0.87
C LEU A 252 -8.12 1.27 -0.89
N GLY A 253 -8.80 1.48 0.26
CA GLY A 253 -9.87 2.47 0.38
C GLY A 253 -9.36 3.90 0.25
N SER A 254 -8.18 4.22 0.80
CA SER A 254 -7.59 5.55 0.66
C SER A 254 -7.18 5.86 -0.78
N THR A 255 -6.56 4.91 -1.49
CA THR A 255 -6.20 5.10 -2.90
C THR A 255 -7.45 5.25 -3.79
N ALA A 256 -8.53 4.51 -3.48
CA ALA A 256 -9.81 4.69 -4.16
C ALA A 256 -10.45 6.05 -3.84
N PHE A 257 -10.39 6.48 -2.58
CA PHE A 257 -10.88 7.81 -2.18
C PHE A 257 -10.06 8.94 -2.81
N ASP A 258 -8.74 8.78 -2.96
CA ASP A 258 -7.88 9.76 -3.64
C ASP A 258 -8.34 9.97 -5.08
N SER A 259 -8.56 8.89 -5.84
CA SER A 259 -9.13 8.95 -7.19
C SER A 259 -10.50 9.64 -7.21
N PHE A 260 -11.40 9.26 -6.28
CA PHE A 260 -12.73 9.84 -6.16
C PHE A 260 -12.69 11.32 -5.78
N SER A 261 -11.80 11.70 -4.89
CA SER A 261 -11.66 13.07 -4.39
C SER A 261 -11.26 14.08 -5.46
N ALA A 262 -10.66 13.60 -6.54
CA ALA A 262 -10.27 14.39 -7.69
C ALA A 262 -11.43 14.67 -8.67
N MET A 263 -12.55 13.94 -8.55
CA MET A 263 -13.72 14.14 -9.43
C MET A 263 -14.40 15.49 -9.21
N PRO A 264 -14.80 16.19 -10.29
CA PRO A 264 -15.46 17.50 -10.19
C PRO A 264 -16.72 17.49 -9.31
N GLN A 265 -17.53 16.41 -9.38
CA GLN A 265 -18.76 16.26 -8.60
C GLN A 265 -18.48 16.27 -7.09
N TRP A 266 -17.44 15.57 -6.65
CA TRP A 266 -17.05 15.57 -5.24
C TRP A 266 -16.51 16.91 -4.78
N ARG A 267 -15.66 17.54 -5.59
CA ARG A 267 -15.11 18.89 -5.30
C ARG A 267 -16.23 19.90 -5.14
N ASN A 268 -17.16 19.95 -6.11
CA ASN A 268 -18.31 20.83 -6.06
C ASN A 268 -19.21 20.57 -4.84
N PHE A 269 -19.39 19.27 -4.46
CA PHE A 269 -20.12 18.92 -3.26
C PHE A 269 -19.44 19.44 -1.99
N VAL A 270 -18.12 19.23 -1.86
CA VAL A 270 -17.34 19.72 -0.71
C VAL A 270 -17.42 21.25 -0.64
N ASP A 271 -17.21 21.94 -1.75
CA ASP A 271 -17.20 23.42 -1.81
C ASP A 271 -18.59 23.99 -1.47
N ALA A 272 -19.67 23.34 -1.93
CA ALA A 272 -21.04 23.79 -1.66
C ALA A 272 -21.49 23.58 -0.18
N HIS A 273 -20.90 22.60 0.52
CA HIS A 273 -21.35 22.23 1.86
C HIS A 273 -20.32 22.55 2.96
N SER A 274 -19.16 23.08 2.60
CA SER A 274 -18.12 23.43 3.56
C SER A 274 -18.01 24.94 3.72
N GLY A 275 -18.58 25.50 4.75
CA GLY A 275 -18.44 26.92 5.10
C GLY A 275 -17.04 27.31 5.64
N SER A 276 -16.13 26.37 5.79
CA SER A 276 -14.79 26.60 6.39
C SER A 276 -13.79 25.49 6.04
N PRO A 277 -12.48 25.72 6.16
CA PRO A 277 -11.46 24.68 5.98
C PRO A 277 -11.65 23.45 6.88
N LEU A 278 -12.14 23.65 8.12
CA LEU A 278 -12.49 22.54 9.02
C LEU A 278 -13.71 21.77 8.53
N GLY A 279 -14.72 22.44 7.99
CA GLY A 279 -15.89 21.80 7.38
C GLY A 279 -15.48 20.92 6.21
N SER A 280 -14.65 21.42 5.30
CA SER A 280 -14.08 20.64 4.18
C SER A 280 -13.31 19.41 4.68
N SER A 281 -12.48 19.58 5.70
CA SER A 281 -11.71 18.49 6.31
C SER A 281 -12.62 17.41 6.92
N LEU A 282 -13.69 17.81 7.61
CA LEU A 282 -14.67 16.86 8.18
C LEU A 282 -15.39 16.06 7.07
N ILE A 283 -15.86 16.71 6.01
CA ILE A 283 -16.52 16.05 4.88
C ILE A 283 -15.58 15.05 4.23
N ARG A 284 -14.32 15.45 3.97
CA ARG A 284 -13.30 14.56 3.38
C ARG A 284 -12.93 13.42 4.31
N THR A 285 -12.86 13.66 5.63
CA THR A 285 -12.61 12.61 6.63
C THR A 285 -13.71 11.55 6.62
N VAL A 286 -14.98 11.98 6.58
CA VAL A 286 -16.12 11.05 6.47
C VAL A 286 -16.03 10.27 5.15
N GLY A 287 -15.74 10.93 4.02
CA GLY A 287 -15.55 10.26 2.74
C GLY A 287 -14.44 9.19 2.80
N LEU A 288 -13.27 9.54 3.33
CA LEU A 288 -12.15 8.60 3.50
C LEU A 288 -12.53 7.40 4.37
N LEU A 289 -13.22 7.63 5.50
CA LEU A 289 -13.72 6.57 6.37
C LEU A 289 -14.73 5.67 5.67
N VAL A 290 -15.66 6.25 4.89
CA VAL A 290 -16.65 5.49 4.11
C VAL A 290 -15.97 4.58 3.11
N PHE A 291 -14.96 5.05 2.36
CA PHE A 291 -14.23 4.22 1.41
C PHE A 291 -13.46 3.08 2.09
N ALA A 292 -12.72 3.38 3.17
CA ALA A 292 -12.02 2.35 3.93
C ALA A 292 -13.00 1.33 4.56
N ALA A 293 -14.10 1.80 5.14
CA ALA A 293 -15.13 0.94 5.71
C ALA A 293 -15.82 0.09 4.64
N THR A 294 -16.09 0.63 3.45
CA THR A 294 -16.69 -0.12 2.33
C THR A 294 -15.81 -1.30 1.96
N VAL A 295 -14.50 -1.09 1.80
CA VAL A 295 -13.56 -2.19 1.50
C VAL A 295 -13.54 -3.21 2.64
N ALA A 296 -13.45 -2.75 3.89
CA ALA A 296 -13.42 -3.65 5.05
C ALA A 296 -14.69 -4.50 5.14
N VAL A 297 -15.86 -3.87 5.05
CA VAL A 297 -17.17 -4.52 5.23
C VAL A 297 -17.49 -5.47 4.07
N THR A 298 -17.29 -5.04 2.82
CA THR A 298 -17.59 -5.87 1.65
C THR A 298 -16.69 -7.09 1.59
N PHE A 299 -15.38 -6.94 1.86
CA PHE A 299 -14.46 -8.06 1.93
C PHE A 299 -14.78 -9.00 3.10
N TRP A 300 -15.04 -8.46 4.29
CA TRP A 300 -15.42 -9.23 5.46
C TRP A 300 -16.73 -10.00 5.23
N ALA A 301 -17.75 -9.35 4.68
CA ALA A 301 -19.01 -9.98 4.36
C ALA A 301 -18.84 -11.10 3.33
N ALA A 302 -18.16 -10.81 2.20
CA ALA A 302 -17.94 -11.78 1.13
C ALA A 302 -17.21 -13.04 1.61
N THR A 303 -16.21 -12.89 2.47
CA THR A 303 -15.48 -14.06 3.01
C THR A 303 -16.29 -14.83 4.05
N ARG A 304 -17.25 -14.23 4.76
CA ARG A 304 -18.09 -14.87 5.77
C ARG A 304 -19.38 -15.51 5.22
N THR A 305 -19.79 -15.15 4.02
CA THR A 305 -20.94 -15.81 3.35
C THR A 305 -20.60 -17.21 2.82
N THR A 306 -19.34 -17.63 2.91
CA THR A 306 -18.89 -18.95 2.51
C THR A 306 -19.64 -20.06 3.25
N GLY A 307 -20.28 -20.96 2.52
CA GLY A 307 -21.00 -22.11 3.04
C GLY A 307 -20.08 -23.28 3.39
N GLY A 308 -20.63 -24.26 4.16
CA GLY A 308 -19.97 -25.54 4.40
C GLY A 308 -18.79 -25.53 5.39
N VAL A 309 -18.55 -24.42 6.08
CA VAL A 309 -17.51 -24.29 7.11
C VAL A 309 -18.09 -24.10 8.49
N ASP A 310 -17.39 -24.58 9.52
CA ASP A 310 -17.80 -24.37 10.90
C ASP A 310 -17.73 -22.89 11.33
N ARG A 311 -18.30 -22.59 12.51
CA ARG A 311 -18.35 -21.20 13.00
C ARG A 311 -16.98 -20.63 13.31
N LEU A 312 -16.02 -21.45 13.74
CA LEU A 312 -14.67 -21.01 14.11
C LEU A 312 -13.90 -20.60 12.86
N LEU A 313 -13.83 -21.48 11.87
CA LEU A 313 -13.18 -21.21 10.59
C LEU A 313 -13.82 -19.99 9.90
N ARG A 314 -15.17 -19.89 9.89
CA ARG A 314 -15.89 -18.75 9.33
C ARG A 314 -15.46 -17.40 9.92
N ARG A 315 -15.18 -17.37 11.25
CA ARG A 315 -14.66 -16.14 11.89
C ARG A 315 -13.24 -15.79 11.46
N GLN A 316 -12.43 -16.78 11.10
CA GLN A 316 -11.03 -16.62 10.70
C GLN A 316 -10.88 -16.34 9.19
N LEU A 317 -11.87 -16.69 8.35
CA LEU A 317 -11.80 -16.54 6.90
C LEU A 317 -11.37 -15.16 6.43
N PRO A 318 -11.88 -14.02 6.95
CA PRO A 318 -11.42 -12.71 6.51
C PRO A 318 -9.90 -12.52 6.65
N GLY A 319 -9.32 -12.94 7.78
CA GLY A 319 -7.87 -12.88 7.98
C GLY A 319 -7.11 -13.86 7.08
N LEU A 320 -7.59 -15.11 6.97
CA LEU A 320 -6.97 -16.16 6.18
C LEU A 320 -7.00 -15.88 4.67
N MET A 321 -7.99 -15.12 4.19
CA MET A 321 -8.14 -14.72 2.79
C MET A 321 -7.51 -13.35 2.49
N ALA A 322 -7.11 -12.57 3.51
CA ALA A 322 -6.66 -11.19 3.38
C ALA A 322 -5.48 -11.01 2.42
N HIS A 323 -4.57 -11.99 2.34
CA HIS A 323 -3.42 -11.94 1.43
C HIS A 323 -3.82 -11.78 -0.05
N SER A 324 -5.03 -12.17 -0.44
CA SER A 324 -5.53 -12.01 -1.81
C SER A 324 -5.79 -10.54 -2.19
N LEU A 325 -5.94 -9.65 -1.20
CA LEU A 325 -6.05 -8.21 -1.45
C LEU A 325 -4.70 -7.54 -1.75
N ILE A 326 -3.57 -8.16 -1.37
CA ILE A 326 -2.24 -7.54 -1.54
C ILE A 326 -1.93 -7.21 -3.01
N PRO A 327 -2.12 -8.13 -3.97
CA PRO A 327 -1.89 -7.81 -5.38
C PRO A 327 -2.77 -6.67 -5.88
N ILE A 328 -4.02 -6.59 -5.40
CA ILE A 328 -4.96 -5.52 -5.76
C ILE A 328 -4.47 -4.18 -5.22
N VAL A 329 -4.08 -4.12 -3.94
CA VAL A 329 -3.52 -2.91 -3.32
C VAL A 329 -2.29 -2.43 -4.10
N VAL A 330 -1.32 -3.31 -4.33
CA VAL A 330 -0.07 -2.97 -5.01
C VAL A 330 -0.31 -2.56 -6.46
N GLY A 331 -1.16 -3.31 -7.18
CA GLY A 331 -1.53 -2.98 -8.55
C GLY A 331 -2.21 -1.61 -8.65
N TYR A 332 -3.10 -1.29 -7.71
CA TYR A 332 -3.78 0.00 -7.70
C TYR A 332 -2.86 1.15 -7.28
N VAL A 333 -1.94 0.93 -6.34
CA VAL A 333 -0.90 1.91 -5.98
C VAL A 333 -0.06 2.27 -7.21
N PHE A 334 0.42 1.29 -7.97
CA PHE A 334 1.19 1.58 -9.18
C PHE A 334 0.32 2.19 -10.29
N ALA A 335 -0.91 1.76 -10.47
CA ALA A 335 -1.81 2.36 -11.45
C ALA A 335 -2.08 3.84 -11.16
N HIS A 336 -2.25 4.20 -9.89
CA HIS A 336 -2.58 5.56 -9.49
C HIS A 336 -1.34 6.47 -9.40
N TYR A 337 -0.25 5.98 -8.82
CA TYR A 337 0.91 6.80 -8.46
C TYR A 337 2.15 6.60 -9.35
N LEU A 338 2.08 5.88 -10.49
CA LEU A 338 3.26 5.60 -11.32
C LEU A 338 3.97 6.87 -11.81
N SER A 339 3.23 7.79 -12.44
CA SER A 339 3.81 9.07 -12.90
C SER A 339 4.30 9.92 -11.72
N TYR A 340 3.59 9.86 -10.61
CA TYR A 340 3.96 10.57 -9.38
C TYR A 340 5.29 10.04 -8.83
N LEU A 341 5.48 8.71 -8.78
CA LEU A 341 6.73 8.09 -8.37
C LEU A 341 7.88 8.46 -9.32
N VAL A 342 7.66 8.36 -10.63
CA VAL A 342 8.73 8.57 -11.61
C VAL A 342 9.07 10.06 -11.74
N GLU A 343 8.11 10.95 -11.90
CA GLU A 343 8.35 12.35 -12.21
C GLU A 343 8.55 13.19 -10.96
N ARG A 344 7.65 13.07 -9.97
CA ARG A 344 7.79 13.77 -8.69
C ARG A 344 8.90 13.18 -7.82
N GLY A 345 9.18 11.87 -7.96
CA GLY A 345 10.33 11.24 -7.34
C GLY A 345 11.64 11.88 -7.80
N GLN A 346 11.83 12.08 -9.11
CA GLN A 346 12.98 12.81 -9.66
C GLN A 346 13.07 14.23 -9.09
N GLN A 347 11.97 14.97 -9.13
CA GLN A 347 11.92 16.33 -8.58
C GLN A 347 12.30 16.33 -7.08
N THR A 348 11.83 15.37 -6.33
CA THR A 348 12.13 15.24 -4.90
C THR A 348 13.63 15.02 -4.66
N VAL A 349 14.25 14.14 -5.43
CA VAL A 349 15.70 13.87 -5.35
C VAL A 349 16.51 15.11 -5.75
N ILE A 350 16.13 15.78 -6.84
CA ILE A 350 16.75 17.02 -7.28
C ILE A 350 16.71 18.08 -6.18
N LEU A 351 15.53 18.29 -5.60
CA LEU A 351 15.36 19.25 -4.51
C LEU A 351 16.14 18.81 -3.25
N LEU A 352 16.12 17.54 -2.90
CA LEU A 352 16.77 17.02 -1.69
C LEU A 352 18.30 17.24 -1.71
N PHE A 353 18.92 17.00 -2.86
CA PHE A 353 20.37 17.09 -3.02
C PHE A 353 20.84 18.39 -3.70
N GLY A 354 19.93 19.29 -4.10
CA GLY A 354 20.28 20.57 -4.72
C GLY A 354 20.92 20.41 -6.11
N LEU A 355 20.44 19.47 -6.90
CA LEU A 355 20.97 19.16 -8.24
C LEU A 355 20.40 20.13 -9.29
N HIS A 356 20.89 21.38 -9.30
CA HIS A 356 20.33 22.48 -10.10
C HIS A 356 20.43 22.28 -11.60
N ASP A 357 21.40 21.49 -12.07
CA ASP A 357 21.67 21.24 -13.50
C ASP A 357 20.86 20.04 -14.05
N VAL A 358 20.11 19.33 -13.21
CA VAL A 358 19.32 18.18 -13.59
C VAL A 358 17.86 18.57 -13.79
N GLN A 359 17.32 18.26 -14.96
CA GLN A 359 15.91 18.51 -15.27
C GLN A 359 15.06 17.24 -15.05
N VAL A 360 13.82 17.45 -14.63
CA VAL A 360 12.84 16.36 -14.49
C VAL A 360 12.43 15.87 -15.88
N SER A 361 12.50 14.57 -16.11
CA SER A 361 11.98 13.96 -17.32
C SER A 361 10.48 13.65 -17.14
N TYR A 362 9.65 14.29 -17.90
CA TYR A 362 8.19 14.07 -17.95
C TYR A 362 7.82 13.05 -19.04
N PHE A 363 8.60 11.96 -19.14
CA PHE A 363 8.39 10.95 -20.18
C PHE A 363 6.99 10.32 -20.12
N LEU A 364 6.52 9.95 -18.93
CA LEU A 364 5.22 9.30 -18.79
C LEU A 364 4.06 10.28 -19.09
N SER A 365 4.13 11.50 -18.58
CA SER A 365 3.12 12.53 -18.86
C SER A 365 3.14 12.98 -20.32
N GLY A 366 4.30 12.91 -20.98
CA GLY A 366 4.45 13.18 -22.41
C GLY A 366 3.90 12.05 -23.32
N HIS A 367 3.59 10.87 -22.76
CA HIS A 367 3.04 9.73 -23.48
C HIS A 367 1.75 9.24 -22.82
N PRO A 368 0.64 10.00 -22.89
CA PRO A 368 -0.58 9.72 -22.13
C PRO A 368 -1.19 8.36 -22.44
N THR A 369 -1.17 7.91 -23.68
CA THR A 369 -1.67 6.57 -24.07
C THR A 369 -0.85 5.43 -23.45
N LEU A 370 0.49 5.58 -23.39
CA LEU A 370 1.36 4.61 -22.70
C LEU A 370 1.03 4.58 -21.20
N LEU A 371 0.93 5.74 -20.57
CA LEU A 371 0.60 5.86 -19.17
C LEU A 371 -0.77 5.23 -18.86
N ALA A 372 -1.79 5.53 -19.66
CA ALA A 372 -3.13 4.96 -19.53
C ALA A 372 -3.11 3.43 -19.68
N THR A 373 -2.37 2.90 -20.66
CA THR A 373 -2.20 1.46 -20.87
C THR A 373 -1.54 0.79 -19.67
N LEU A 374 -0.47 1.38 -19.13
CA LEU A 374 0.20 0.87 -17.93
C LEU A 374 -0.72 0.87 -16.71
N LYS A 375 -1.51 1.94 -16.51
CA LYS A 375 -2.49 2.02 -15.42
C LYS A 375 -3.51 0.89 -15.50
N VAL A 376 -4.13 0.67 -16.67
CA VAL A 376 -5.06 -0.45 -16.89
C VAL A 376 -4.36 -1.79 -16.64
N GLY A 377 -3.15 -1.96 -17.17
CA GLY A 377 -2.34 -3.16 -16.99
C GLY A 377 -2.08 -3.49 -15.51
N PHE A 378 -1.70 -2.51 -14.69
CA PHE A 378 -1.47 -2.69 -13.26
C PHE A 378 -2.76 -3.05 -12.51
N VAL A 379 -3.88 -2.39 -12.82
CA VAL A 379 -5.18 -2.74 -12.22
C VAL A 379 -5.55 -4.19 -12.55
N LEU A 380 -5.54 -4.56 -13.83
CA LEU A 380 -5.90 -5.90 -14.28
C LEU A 380 -4.96 -6.96 -13.69
N ALA A 381 -3.64 -6.76 -13.75
CA ALA A 381 -2.66 -7.69 -13.20
C ALA A 381 -2.87 -7.90 -11.69
N GLY A 382 -3.08 -6.82 -10.93
CA GLY A 382 -3.35 -6.89 -9.49
C GLY A 382 -4.62 -7.68 -9.17
N HIS A 383 -5.70 -7.45 -9.92
CA HIS A 383 -6.97 -8.14 -9.69
C HIS A 383 -6.94 -9.61 -10.14
N VAL A 384 -6.35 -9.91 -11.29
CA VAL A 384 -6.14 -11.30 -11.77
C VAL A 384 -5.31 -12.08 -10.76
N ALA A 385 -4.21 -11.49 -10.28
CA ALA A 385 -3.38 -12.10 -9.24
C ALA A 385 -4.14 -12.29 -7.92
N GLY A 386 -4.98 -11.34 -7.52
CA GLY A 386 -5.85 -11.44 -6.36
C GLY A 386 -6.86 -12.58 -6.46
N VAL A 387 -7.52 -12.72 -7.62
CA VAL A 387 -8.47 -13.82 -7.91
C VAL A 387 -7.76 -15.17 -7.84
N ILE A 388 -6.59 -15.31 -8.46
CA ILE A 388 -5.78 -16.53 -8.43
C ILE A 388 -5.38 -16.88 -6.99
N ALA A 389 -4.90 -15.93 -6.21
CA ALA A 389 -4.51 -16.15 -4.83
C ALA A 389 -5.71 -16.53 -3.95
N ALA A 390 -6.86 -15.87 -4.12
CA ALA A 390 -8.09 -16.18 -3.41
C ALA A 390 -8.59 -17.59 -3.73
N HIS A 391 -8.58 -17.97 -5.02
CA HIS A 391 -9.01 -19.30 -5.46
C HIS A 391 -8.12 -20.40 -4.88
N ASP A 392 -6.80 -20.28 -5.00
CA ASP A 392 -5.86 -21.28 -4.45
C ASP A 392 -6.06 -21.48 -2.94
N ARG A 393 -6.25 -20.36 -2.22
CA ARG A 393 -6.49 -20.41 -0.78
C ARG A 393 -7.83 -21.06 -0.44
N ALA A 394 -8.87 -20.79 -1.20
CA ALA A 394 -10.18 -21.38 -1.00
C ALA A 394 -10.16 -22.90 -1.21
N LEU A 395 -9.39 -23.39 -2.18
CA LEU A 395 -9.20 -24.85 -2.38
C LEU A 395 -8.58 -25.55 -1.17
N ARG A 396 -7.78 -24.83 -0.34
CA ARG A 396 -7.19 -25.36 0.89
C ARG A 396 -8.15 -25.30 2.09
N LEU A 397 -8.98 -24.25 2.14
CA LEU A 397 -9.81 -23.94 3.30
C LEU A 397 -11.22 -24.52 3.22
N LEU A 398 -11.77 -24.71 2.01
CA LEU A 398 -13.17 -25.05 1.82
C LEU A 398 -13.37 -26.54 1.51
N PRO A 399 -14.45 -27.15 2.02
CA PRO A 399 -14.85 -28.50 1.63
C PRO A 399 -15.09 -28.58 0.11
N LYS A 400 -14.76 -29.72 -0.51
CA LYS A 400 -14.82 -29.92 -1.96
C LYS A 400 -16.14 -29.50 -2.61
N GLN A 401 -17.28 -29.79 -1.94
CA GLN A 401 -18.61 -29.44 -2.42
C GLN A 401 -18.92 -27.93 -2.39
N HIS A 402 -18.16 -27.14 -1.64
CA HIS A 402 -18.35 -25.69 -1.49
C HIS A 402 -17.19 -24.86 -2.08
N GLN A 403 -16.22 -25.51 -2.75
CA GLN A 403 -15.06 -24.80 -3.30
C GLN A 403 -15.44 -23.78 -4.37
N LEU A 404 -16.42 -24.07 -5.22
CA LEU A 404 -16.89 -23.14 -6.25
C LEU A 404 -17.88 -22.13 -5.69
N THR A 405 -18.95 -22.59 -5.07
CA THR A 405 -20.03 -21.73 -4.57
C THR A 405 -19.57 -20.80 -3.44
N GLY A 406 -18.66 -21.27 -2.58
CA GLY A 406 -18.14 -20.48 -1.45
C GLY A 406 -17.25 -19.31 -1.86
N GLN A 407 -16.80 -19.25 -3.13
CA GLN A 407 -15.96 -18.17 -3.62
C GLN A 407 -16.73 -17.10 -4.39
N LEU A 408 -17.98 -17.34 -4.78
CA LEU A 408 -18.75 -16.46 -5.66
C LEU A 408 -18.88 -15.05 -5.10
N ALA A 409 -19.14 -14.91 -3.79
CA ALA A 409 -19.26 -13.61 -3.16
C ALA A 409 -17.93 -12.83 -3.19
N THR A 410 -16.79 -13.49 -2.90
CA THR A 410 -15.46 -12.87 -2.95
C THR A 410 -15.10 -12.48 -4.39
N MET A 411 -15.43 -13.31 -5.38
CA MET A 411 -15.24 -13.00 -6.79
C MET A 411 -16.07 -11.78 -7.20
N LEU A 412 -17.35 -11.74 -6.83
CA LEU A 412 -18.23 -10.61 -7.16
C LEU A 412 -17.65 -9.29 -6.60
N VAL A 413 -17.17 -9.31 -5.37
CA VAL A 413 -16.50 -8.16 -4.75
C VAL A 413 -15.26 -7.75 -5.52
N MET A 414 -14.41 -8.71 -5.94
CA MET A 414 -13.20 -8.41 -6.71
C MET A 414 -13.51 -7.84 -8.10
N VAL A 415 -14.54 -8.35 -8.79
CA VAL A 415 -15.01 -7.78 -10.05
C VAL A 415 -15.54 -6.36 -9.84
N GLY A 416 -16.31 -6.15 -8.76
CA GLY A 416 -16.79 -4.82 -8.36
C GLY A 416 -15.65 -3.84 -8.09
N TYR A 417 -14.60 -4.28 -7.39
CA TYR A 417 -13.42 -3.44 -7.13
C TYR A 417 -12.66 -3.10 -8.43
N THR A 418 -12.56 -4.03 -9.39
CA THR A 418 -11.93 -3.74 -10.68
C THR A 418 -12.68 -2.69 -11.45
N PHE A 419 -14.02 -2.88 -11.57
CA PHE A 419 -14.87 -1.93 -12.27
C PHE A 419 -14.80 -0.54 -11.61
N THR A 420 -14.97 -0.49 -10.28
CA THR A 420 -14.90 0.75 -9.51
C THR A 420 -13.52 1.40 -9.61
N GLY A 421 -12.45 0.62 -9.49
CA GLY A 421 -11.07 1.13 -9.60
C GLY A 421 -10.77 1.76 -10.95
N LEU A 422 -11.17 1.13 -12.05
CA LEU A 422 -11.01 1.71 -13.38
C LEU A 422 -11.94 2.90 -13.60
N TYR A 423 -13.17 2.82 -13.09
CA TYR A 423 -14.10 3.96 -13.12
C TYR A 423 -13.51 5.19 -12.43
N LEU A 424 -12.93 5.00 -11.24
CA LEU A 424 -12.32 6.09 -10.48
C LEU A 424 -11.04 6.64 -11.13
N LEU A 425 -10.28 5.81 -11.85
CA LEU A 425 -9.04 6.25 -12.51
C LEU A 425 -9.27 7.05 -13.80
N PHE A 426 -10.37 6.78 -14.53
CA PHE A 426 -10.60 7.32 -15.87
C PHE A 426 -11.96 7.99 -16.06
N GLY A 427 -12.88 7.86 -15.12
CA GLY A 427 -14.27 8.33 -15.22
C GLY A 427 -14.50 9.76 -14.75
N GLY A 428 -13.45 10.49 -14.36
CA GLY A 428 -13.51 11.85 -13.84
C GLY A 428 -13.35 12.94 -14.91
#